data_1ff533133e514eb81bc38f7158a6bf9f
#
_entry.id   1ff533133e514eb81bc38f7158a6bf9f
#
_cell.length_a   1.000
_cell.length_b   1.000
_cell.length_c   1.000
_cell.angle_alpha   90.00
_cell.angle_beta   90.00
_cell.angle_gamma   90.00
#
_symmetry.space_group_name_H-M   'P 1'
#
loop_
_entity.id
_entity.type
_entity.pdbx_description
1 polymer ?
#
loop_
_entity_poly.entity_id
_entity_poly.type
_entity_poly.pdbx_seq_one_letter_code
_entity_poly.pdbx_strand_id
1 'polypeptide(L)'
;MDESTLIHRSANGDAAAWEPLVRQHQNAVFRFAYLLLGDPDDAQDVAQETFLRAWKYIRRFDASRPLRPWLLSITSNLASNWRRSAGRYMAALTRAFRNEPAPASMEEKSTQRMQASELWEAVRNLKIADQQIVYLRYFLDLSVAETAEALQVAEGTIKSRSSRALEKLRTIIRDDFPVLLEEHEA
;
A
#
# COMPACT_ATOMS: atom_id res chain seq x y z
N MET A 1 12.59 14.86 -20.07
CA MET A 1 13.70 14.86 -19.08
C MET A 1 13.57 13.55 -18.33
N ASP A 2 14.66 12.82 -18.15
CA ASP A 2 14.62 11.52 -17.49
C ASP A 2 14.50 11.66 -15.96
N GLU A 3 14.06 10.60 -15.29
CA GLU A 3 13.81 10.58 -13.86
C GLU A 3 15.10 10.88 -13.05
N SER A 4 16.23 10.32 -13.46
CA SER A 4 17.51 10.54 -12.77
C SER A 4 17.93 12.01 -12.78
N THR A 5 17.79 12.71 -13.93
CA THR A 5 18.07 14.15 -14.03
C THR A 5 17.16 14.97 -13.09
N LEU A 6 15.86 14.64 -13.02
CA LEU A 6 14.92 15.30 -12.10
C LEU A 6 15.30 15.08 -10.64
N ILE A 7 15.72 13.86 -10.29
CA ILE A 7 16.17 13.52 -8.93
C ILE A 7 17.42 14.34 -8.56
N HIS A 8 18.42 14.40 -9.44
CA HIS A 8 19.63 15.18 -9.19
C HIS A 8 19.35 16.68 -9.00
N ARG A 9 18.49 17.27 -9.84
CA ARG A 9 18.09 18.68 -9.68
C ARG A 9 17.33 18.90 -8.38
N SER A 10 16.39 18.02 -8.05
CA SER A 10 15.64 18.07 -6.78
C SER A 10 16.57 17.95 -5.58
N ALA A 11 17.57 17.08 -5.62
CA ALA A 11 18.58 16.93 -4.57
C ALA A 11 19.42 18.20 -4.38
N ASN A 12 19.58 19.02 -5.42
CA ASN A 12 20.24 20.33 -5.35
C ASN A 12 19.28 21.47 -4.93
N GLY A 13 18.03 21.16 -4.57
CA GLY A 13 17.06 22.13 -4.04
C GLY A 13 16.16 22.76 -5.11
N ASP A 14 16.18 22.25 -6.35
CA ASP A 14 15.28 22.70 -7.41
C ASP A 14 13.86 22.14 -7.23
N ALA A 15 12.99 22.94 -6.61
CA ALA A 15 11.60 22.56 -6.37
C ALA A 15 10.80 22.37 -7.70
N ALA A 16 11.16 23.05 -8.77
CA ALA A 16 10.51 22.87 -10.06
C ALA A 16 10.79 21.50 -10.69
N ALA A 17 11.92 20.87 -10.35
CA ALA A 17 12.25 19.51 -10.78
C ALA A 17 11.52 18.44 -9.93
N TRP A 18 11.07 18.79 -8.72
CA TRP A 18 10.35 17.87 -7.84
C TRP A 18 8.90 17.64 -8.28
N GLU A 19 8.22 18.66 -8.75
CA GLU A 19 6.81 18.59 -9.15
C GLU A 19 6.51 17.49 -10.18
N PRO A 20 7.28 17.32 -11.28
CA PRO A 20 7.10 16.21 -12.21
C PRO A 20 7.24 14.83 -11.56
N LEU A 21 8.17 14.65 -10.61
CA LEU A 21 8.36 13.40 -9.87
C LEU A 21 7.13 13.09 -9.00
N VAL A 22 6.59 14.10 -8.31
CA VAL A 22 5.35 13.94 -7.55
C VAL A 22 4.20 13.51 -8.46
N ARG A 23 3.99 14.20 -9.57
CA ARG A 23 2.92 13.88 -10.54
C ARG A 23 3.04 12.47 -11.10
N GLN A 24 4.26 12.02 -11.38
CA GLN A 24 4.53 10.68 -11.90
C GLN A 24 4.17 9.58 -10.89
N HIS A 25 4.43 9.79 -9.60
CA HIS A 25 4.33 8.75 -8.59
C HIS A 25 3.14 8.86 -7.65
N GLN A 26 2.41 10.00 -7.62
CA GLN A 26 1.33 10.26 -6.67
C GLN A 26 0.24 9.19 -6.67
N ASN A 27 -0.14 8.70 -7.85
CA ASN A 27 -1.17 7.68 -7.96
C ASN A 27 -0.73 6.34 -7.35
N ALA A 28 0.53 5.94 -7.54
CA ALA A 28 1.04 4.69 -6.96
C ALA A 28 1.17 4.79 -5.44
N VAL A 29 1.65 5.93 -4.93
CA VAL A 29 1.77 6.22 -3.50
C VAL A 29 0.40 6.25 -2.83
N PHE A 30 -0.55 7.01 -3.37
CA PHE A 30 -1.93 7.09 -2.85
C PHE A 30 -2.61 5.72 -2.87
N ARG A 31 -2.53 5.01 -4.01
CA ARG A 31 -3.14 3.68 -4.17
C ARG A 31 -2.61 2.69 -3.15
N PHE A 32 -1.30 2.69 -2.90
CA PHE A 32 -0.70 1.82 -1.90
C PHE A 32 -1.13 2.18 -0.47
N ALA A 33 -1.13 3.46 -0.14
CA ALA A 33 -1.63 3.94 1.15
C ALA A 33 -3.10 3.53 1.37
N TYR A 34 -3.96 3.73 0.37
CA TYR A 34 -5.38 3.37 0.42
C TYR A 34 -5.58 1.86 0.60
N LEU A 35 -4.85 1.03 -0.16
CA LEU A 35 -4.91 -0.43 0.00
C LEU A 35 -4.53 -0.88 1.43
N LEU A 36 -3.60 -0.18 2.07
CA LEU A 36 -3.16 -0.49 3.43
C LEU A 36 -4.10 0.03 4.52
N LEU A 37 -4.70 1.20 4.33
CA LEU A 37 -5.46 1.90 5.37
C LEU A 37 -6.98 1.71 5.23
N GLY A 38 -7.48 1.66 3.99
CA GLY A 38 -8.90 1.49 3.68
C GLY A 38 -9.73 2.77 3.76
N ASP A 39 -9.12 3.86 4.19
CA ASP A 39 -9.74 5.18 4.30
C ASP A 39 -9.06 6.16 3.34
N PRO A 40 -9.81 6.91 2.51
CA PRO A 40 -9.25 7.82 1.51
C PRO A 40 -8.58 9.05 2.13
N ASP A 41 -9.08 9.57 3.25
CA ASP A 41 -8.52 10.75 3.91
C ASP A 41 -7.19 10.39 4.58
N ASP A 42 -7.15 9.28 5.33
CA ASP A 42 -5.92 8.73 5.90
C ASP A 42 -4.88 8.42 4.82
N ALA A 43 -5.32 7.88 3.68
CA ALA A 43 -4.44 7.58 2.55
C ALA A 43 -3.87 8.85 1.91
N GLN A 44 -4.66 9.91 1.82
CA GLN A 44 -4.22 11.20 1.31
C GLN A 44 -3.17 11.82 2.23
N ASP A 45 -3.39 11.78 3.54
CA ASP A 45 -2.45 12.29 4.54
C ASP A 45 -1.12 11.52 4.50
N VAL A 46 -1.17 10.20 4.42
CA VAL A 46 0.03 9.35 4.29
C VAL A 46 0.75 9.62 2.96
N ALA A 47 0.01 9.82 1.87
CA ALA A 47 0.62 10.14 0.58
C ALA A 47 1.33 11.49 0.61
N GLN A 48 0.72 12.52 1.17
CA GLN A 48 1.31 13.84 1.33
C GLN A 48 2.58 13.77 2.19
N GLU A 49 2.51 13.14 3.35
CA GLU A 49 3.65 12.96 4.25
C GLU A 49 4.78 12.14 3.61
N THR A 50 4.44 11.17 2.74
CA THR A 50 5.43 10.42 1.94
C THR A 50 6.27 11.36 1.09
N PHE A 51 5.65 12.28 0.33
CA PHE A 51 6.36 13.21 -0.52
C PHE A 51 7.12 14.28 0.26
N LEU A 52 6.60 14.74 1.39
CA LEU A 52 7.32 15.65 2.28
C LEU A 52 8.59 15.01 2.83
N ARG A 53 8.53 13.75 3.28
CA ARG A 53 9.71 13.01 3.73
C ARG A 53 10.67 12.72 2.59
N ALA A 54 10.16 12.32 1.45
CA ALA A 54 10.98 12.07 0.28
C ALA A 54 11.75 13.33 -0.12
N TRP A 55 11.10 14.49 -0.19
CA TRP A 55 11.76 15.79 -0.44
C TRP A 55 12.88 16.07 0.57
N LYS A 56 12.61 15.88 1.85
CA LYS A 56 13.59 16.10 2.92
C LYS A 56 14.85 15.24 2.79
N TYR A 57 14.68 13.99 2.29
CA TYR A 57 15.76 13.01 2.22
C TYR A 57 16.29 12.75 0.81
N ILE A 58 15.76 13.41 -0.23
CA ILE A 58 16.13 13.20 -1.64
C ILE A 58 17.64 13.36 -1.89
N ARG A 59 18.32 14.23 -1.14
CA ARG A 59 19.78 14.43 -1.22
C ARG A 59 20.60 13.19 -0.87
N ARG A 60 19.99 12.22 -0.15
CA ARG A 60 20.65 10.96 0.26
C ARG A 60 20.22 9.79 -0.62
N PHE A 61 19.29 10.04 -1.54
CA PHE A 61 18.79 9.01 -2.43
C PHE A 61 19.79 8.81 -3.59
N ASP A 62 20.06 7.55 -3.91
CA ASP A 62 20.90 7.18 -5.05
C ASP A 62 20.07 7.28 -6.34
N ALA A 63 20.35 8.31 -7.15
CA ALA A 63 19.62 8.60 -8.39
C ALA A 63 19.81 7.54 -9.49
N SER A 64 20.71 6.57 -9.31
CA SER A 64 20.85 5.43 -10.21
C SER A 64 19.76 4.36 -9.99
N ARG A 65 19.02 4.44 -8.88
CA ARG A 65 17.96 3.51 -8.50
C ARG A 65 16.57 4.08 -8.88
N PRO A 66 15.57 3.22 -9.16
CA PRO A 66 14.21 3.69 -9.42
C PRO A 66 13.61 4.35 -8.18
N LEU A 67 12.99 5.51 -8.37
CA LEU A 67 12.41 6.30 -7.26
C LEU A 67 11.17 5.63 -6.63
N ARG A 68 10.39 4.93 -7.46
CA ARG A 68 9.09 4.34 -7.05
C ARG A 68 9.20 3.37 -5.86
N PRO A 69 10.09 2.36 -5.84
CA PRO A 69 10.24 1.47 -4.68
C PRO A 69 10.62 2.20 -3.40
N TRP A 70 11.46 3.21 -3.49
CA TRP A 70 11.86 4.01 -2.35
C TRP A 70 10.69 4.83 -1.78
N LEU A 71 9.87 5.49 -2.62
CA LEU A 71 8.67 6.17 -2.18
C LEU A 71 7.69 5.19 -1.50
N LEU A 72 7.49 4.02 -2.08
CA LEU A 72 6.62 3.00 -1.51
C LEU A 72 7.16 2.43 -0.18
N SER A 73 8.48 2.42 0.03
CA SER A 73 9.06 2.08 1.34
C SER A 73 8.70 3.10 2.42
N ILE A 74 8.74 4.39 2.09
CA ILE A 74 8.31 5.47 2.99
C ILE A 74 6.81 5.33 3.29
N THR A 75 5.98 5.11 2.26
CA THR A 75 4.53 4.90 2.40
C THR A 75 4.22 3.71 3.30
N SER A 76 4.89 2.57 3.09
CA SER A 76 4.73 1.36 3.91
C SER A 76 4.99 1.63 5.39
N ASN A 77 6.08 2.33 5.69
CA ASN A 77 6.47 2.68 7.05
C ASN A 77 5.46 3.64 7.70
N LEU A 78 4.99 4.65 6.96
CA LEU A 78 3.99 5.61 7.43
C LEU A 78 2.65 4.92 7.70
N ALA A 79 2.12 4.15 6.76
CA ALA A 79 0.87 3.42 6.92
C ALA A 79 0.92 2.44 8.11
N SER A 80 2.07 1.76 8.30
CA SER A 80 2.27 0.86 9.45
C SER A 80 2.25 1.60 10.78
N ASN A 81 2.83 2.80 10.84
CA ASN A 81 2.81 3.67 12.03
C ASN A 81 1.39 4.18 12.30
N TRP A 82 0.67 4.62 11.25
CA TRP A 82 -0.70 5.08 11.32
C TRP A 82 -1.62 4.01 11.91
N ARG A 83 -1.61 2.80 11.36
CA ARG A 83 -2.40 1.66 11.87
C ARG A 83 -2.10 1.34 13.33
N ARG A 84 -0.83 1.37 13.73
CA ARG A 84 -0.46 1.14 15.14
C ARG A 84 -0.97 2.24 16.06
N SER A 85 -0.98 3.49 15.60
CA SER A 85 -1.50 4.64 16.35
C SER A 85 -3.02 4.58 16.49
N ALA A 86 -3.73 4.36 15.37
CA ALA A 86 -5.18 4.18 15.34
C ALA A 86 -5.63 2.99 16.21
N GLY A 87 -4.94 1.85 16.12
CA GLY A 87 -5.22 0.69 16.96
C GLY A 87 -5.04 0.95 18.46
N ARG A 88 -4.03 1.72 18.86
CA ARG A 88 -3.84 2.15 20.26
C ARG A 88 -4.94 3.11 20.71
N TYR A 89 -5.34 4.05 19.87
CA TYR A 89 -6.40 5.00 20.14
C TYR A 89 -7.76 4.28 20.31
N MET A 90 -8.10 3.39 19.37
CA MET A 90 -9.33 2.58 19.45
C MET A 90 -9.33 1.66 20.69
N ALA A 91 -8.21 1.02 21.02
CA ALA A 91 -8.10 0.23 22.24
C ALA A 91 -8.23 1.06 23.52
N ALA A 92 -7.80 2.32 23.50
CA ALA A 92 -8.02 3.25 24.61
C ALA A 92 -9.49 3.68 24.70
N LEU A 93 -10.12 4.01 23.57
CA LEU A 93 -11.56 4.34 23.50
C LEU A 93 -12.44 3.16 23.93
N THR A 94 -12.17 1.95 23.44
CA THR A 94 -12.94 0.74 23.82
C THR A 94 -12.84 0.45 25.33
N ARG A 95 -11.70 0.80 25.94
CA ARG A 95 -11.55 0.72 27.41
C ARG A 95 -12.34 1.80 28.14
N ALA A 96 -12.46 3.00 27.56
CA ALA A 96 -13.19 4.14 28.14
C ALA A 96 -14.70 4.05 27.90
N PHE A 97 -15.12 3.55 26.74
CA PHE A 97 -16.53 3.45 26.31
C PHE A 97 -16.89 1.99 25.99
N ARG A 98 -17.21 1.21 27.02
CA ARG A 98 -17.82 -0.10 26.83
C ARG A 98 -19.29 0.13 26.45
N ASN A 99 -19.62 -0.08 25.17
CA ASN A 99 -20.91 -0.16 24.51
C ASN A 99 -21.20 0.95 23.51
N GLU A 100 -20.76 0.70 22.25
CA GLU A 100 -21.54 1.11 21.07
C GLU A 100 -20.98 0.40 19.83
N PRO A 101 -21.82 -0.27 18.99
CA PRO A 101 -21.37 -0.90 17.76
C PRO A 101 -21.10 0.18 16.70
N ALA A 102 -20.00 0.02 15.94
CA ALA A 102 -19.66 0.91 14.84
C ALA A 102 -20.70 0.79 13.70
N PRO A 103 -21.08 1.91 13.04
CA PRO A 103 -22.00 1.87 11.91
C PRO A 103 -21.33 1.25 10.69
N ALA A 104 -21.97 0.25 10.09
CA ALA A 104 -21.61 -0.30 8.79
C ALA A 104 -22.13 0.64 7.69
N SER A 105 -21.24 1.17 6.83
CA SER A 105 -21.65 1.89 5.64
C SER A 105 -21.92 0.90 4.51
N MET A 106 -23.18 0.74 4.15
CA MET A 106 -23.62 0.02 2.95
C MET A 106 -23.82 1.03 1.81
N GLU A 107 -22.97 1.00 0.81
CA GLU A 107 -23.25 1.56 -0.51
C GLU A 107 -23.53 0.43 -1.49
N GLU A 108 -24.64 0.52 -2.24
CA GLU A 108 -24.98 -0.41 -3.33
C GLU A 108 -23.93 -0.28 -4.45
N LYS A 109 -23.19 -1.36 -4.69
CA LYS A 109 -22.10 -1.40 -5.67
C LYS A 109 -22.48 -2.29 -6.84
N SER A 110 -22.16 -1.87 -8.08
CA SER A 110 -22.29 -2.71 -9.29
C SER A 110 -21.48 -4.01 -9.14
N THR A 111 -21.87 -5.09 -9.84
CA THR A 111 -21.29 -6.44 -9.71
C THR A 111 -19.75 -6.46 -9.77
N GLN A 112 -19.13 -5.74 -10.72
CA GLN A 112 -17.67 -5.63 -10.82
C GLN A 112 -17.03 -4.89 -9.64
N ARG A 113 -17.72 -3.87 -9.08
CA ARG A 113 -17.25 -3.18 -7.88
C ARG A 113 -17.41 -4.05 -6.64
N MET A 114 -18.41 -4.91 -6.63
CA MET A 114 -18.66 -5.86 -5.55
C MET A 114 -17.53 -6.90 -5.49
N GLN A 115 -17.16 -7.51 -6.61
CA GLN A 115 -16.07 -8.48 -6.73
C GLN A 115 -14.70 -7.87 -6.36
N ALA A 116 -14.40 -6.64 -6.85
CA ALA A 116 -13.19 -5.93 -6.46
C ALA A 116 -13.17 -5.64 -4.96
N SER A 117 -14.33 -5.38 -4.35
CA SER A 117 -14.49 -5.19 -2.92
C SER A 117 -14.24 -6.48 -2.13
N GLU A 118 -14.81 -7.61 -2.59
CA GLU A 118 -14.65 -8.93 -1.98
C GLU A 118 -13.19 -9.42 -2.05
N LEU A 119 -12.54 -9.28 -3.20
CA LEU A 119 -11.12 -9.62 -3.34
C LEU A 119 -10.25 -8.77 -2.40
N TRP A 120 -10.56 -7.48 -2.29
CA TRP A 120 -9.85 -6.59 -1.38
C TRP A 120 -10.07 -6.99 0.09
N GLU A 121 -11.29 -7.36 0.47
CA GLU A 121 -11.59 -7.89 1.80
C GLU A 121 -10.88 -9.21 2.08
N ALA A 122 -10.84 -10.12 1.11
CA ALA A 122 -10.09 -11.36 1.22
C ALA A 122 -8.58 -11.09 1.47
N VAL A 123 -7.99 -10.13 0.76
CA VAL A 123 -6.59 -9.72 1.00
C VAL A 123 -6.43 -9.09 2.39
N ARG A 124 -7.39 -8.32 2.88
CA ARG A 124 -7.34 -7.71 4.23
C ARG A 124 -7.37 -8.74 5.36
N ASN A 125 -7.88 -9.94 5.12
CA ASN A 125 -7.83 -11.05 6.07
C ASN A 125 -6.43 -11.69 6.19
N LEU A 126 -5.50 -11.36 5.29
CA LEU A 126 -4.10 -11.74 5.44
C LEU A 126 -3.40 -10.93 6.55
N LYS A 127 -2.26 -11.44 7.04
CA LYS A 127 -1.38 -10.63 7.88
C LYS A 127 -0.82 -9.45 7.10
N ILE A 128 -0.59 -8.30 7.74
CA ILE A 128 -0.12 -7.05 7.11
C ILE A 128 1.09 -7.26 6.21
N ALA A 129 2.09 -8.04 6.65
CA ALA A 129 3.28 -8.32 5.85
C ALA A 129 2.99 -9.12 4.57
N ASP A 130 1.95 -9.96 4.58
CA ASP A 130 1.49 -10.71 3.41
C ASP A 130 0.65 -9.78 2.50
N GLN A 131 -0.23 -8.92 3.09
CA GLN A 131 -0.97 -7.88 2.36
C GLN A 131 -0.04 -6.96 1.56
N GLN A 132 1.01 -6.44 2.19
CA GLN A 132 1.98 -5.55 1.53
C GLN A 132 2.61 -6.21 0.30
N ILE A 133 2.99 -7.48 0.39
CA ILE A 133 3.54 -8.21 -0.75
C ILE A 133 2.51 -8.37 -1.86
N VAL A 134 1.27 -8.76 -1.52
CA VAL A 134 0.19 -8.93 -2.51
C VAL A 134 -0.09 -7.60 -3.20
N TYR A 135 -0.24 -6.50 -2.46
CA TYR A 135 -0.50 -5.19 -3.04
C TYR A 135 0.64 -4.70 -3.94
N LEU A 136 1.89 -4.82 -3.52
CA LEU A 136 3.02 -4.37 -4.33
C LEU A 136 3.20 -5.21 -5.59
N ARG A 137 3.08 -6.55 -5.48
CA ARG A 137 3.32 -7.48 -6.59
C ARG A 137 2.19 -7.55 -7.60
N TYR A 138 0.93 -7.52 -7.16
CA TYR A 138 -0.23 -7.86 -7.99
C TYR A 138 -1.20 -6.69 -8.22
N PHE A 139 -1.18 -5.66 -7.38
CA PHE A 139 -2.00 -4.46 -7.57
C PHE A 139 -1.19 -3.26 -8.09
N LEU A 140 0.11 -3.25 -7.85
CA LEU A 140 1.02 -2.19 -8.27
C LEU A 140 2.10 -2.67 -9.25
N ASP A 141 2.09 -3.94 -9.63
CA ASP A 141 2.94 -4.56 -10.67
C ASP A 141 4.45 -4.39 -10.43
N LEU A 142 4.90 -4.35 -9.17
CA LEU A 142 6.32 -4.32 -8.87
C LEU A 142 6.96 -5.69 -9.14
N SER A 143 8.21 -5.68 -9.63
CA SER A 143 9.05 -6.87 -9.70
C SER A 143 9.40 -7.40 -8.29
N VAL A 144 9.96 -8.61 -8.20
CA VAL A 144 10.44 -9.16 -6.92
C VAL A 144 11.52 -8.27 -6.33
N ALA A 145 12.45 -7.76 -7.15
CA ALA A 145 13.52 -6.88 -6.71
C ALA A 145 12.99 -5.55 -6.17
N GLU A 146 12.09 -4.88 -6.91
CA GLU A 146 11.46 -3.64 -6.46
C GLU A 146 10.62 -3.82 -5.19
N THR A 147 9.92 -4.96 -5.05
CA THR A 147 9.16 -5.27 -3.83
C THR A 147 10.09 -5.50 -2.64
N ALA A 148 11.21 -6.18 -2.86
CA ALA A 148 12.24 -6.40 -1.85
C ALA A 148 12.83 -5.08 -1.37
N GLU A 149 13.11 -4.16 -2.30
CA GLU A 149 13.54 -2.81 -2.01
C GLU A 149 12.49 -2.01 -1.23
N ALA A 150 11.23 -2.00 -1.70
CA ALA A 150 10.14 -1.29 -1.04
C ALA A 150 9.86 -1.79 0.38
N LEU A 151 10.04 -3.07 0.65
CA LEU A 151 9.82 -3.67 1.98
C LEU A 151 11.12 -3.83 2.79
N GLN A 152 12.28 -3.47 2.22
CA GLN A 152 13.61 -3.57 2.84
C GLN A 152 13.92 -5.00 3.34
N VAL A 153 13.64 -6.00 2.52
CA VAL A 153 13.90 -7.41 2.79
C VAL A 153 14.61 -8.08 1.60
N ALA A 154 15.20 -9.24 1.80
CA ALA A 154 15.84 -9.98 0.71
C ALA A 154 14.81 -10.49 -0.31
N GLU A 155 15.18 -10.57 -1.61
CA GLU A 155 14.34 -11.11 -2.68
C GLU A 155 13.85 -12.54 -2.41
N GLY A 156 14.70 -13.38 -1.83
CA GLY A 156 14.33 -14.75 -1.41
C GLY A 156 13.18 -14.75 -0.39
N THR A 157 13.13 -13.73 0.48
CA THR A 157 12.02 -13.53 1.42
C THR A 157 10.74 -13.17 0.68
N ILE A 158 10.82 -12.29 -0.34
CA ILE A 158 9.65 -11.95 -1.17
C ILE A 158 9.12 -13.17 -1.89
N LYS A 159 9.99 -13.96 -2.57
CA LYS A 159 9.59 -15.17 -3.30
C LYS A 159 8.85 -16.17 -2.39
N SER A 160 9.44 -16.50 -1.24
CA SER A 160 8.87 -17.47 -0.31
C SER A 160 7.58 -16.96 0.37
N ARG A 161 7.51 -15.66 0.69
CA ARG A 161 6.30 -15.07 1.29
C ARG A 161 5.19 -14.88 0.28
N SER A 162 5.48 -14.49 -0.98
CA SER A 162 4.48 -14.38 -2.05
C SER A 162 3.75 -15.71 -2.25
N SER A 163 4.50 -16.82 -2.38
CA SER A 163 3.90 -18.16 -2.53
C SER A 163 2.96 -18.49 -1.37
N ARG A 164 3.43 -18.31 -0.14
CA ARG A 164 2.62 -18.59 1.07
C ARG A 164 1.42 -17.64 1.21
N ALA A 165 1.58 -16.36 0.83
CA ALA A 165 0.49 -15.39 0.88
C ALA A 165 -0.62 -15.76 -0.11
N LEU A 166 -0.26 -16.16 -1.34
CA LEU A 166 -1.23 -16.62 -2.34
C LEU A 166 -1.93 -17.93 -1.92
N GLU A 167 -1.22 -18.85 -1.30
CA GLU A 167 -1.79 -20.08 -0.78
C GLU A 167 -2.86 -19.81 0.31
N LYS A 168 -2.53 -18.92 1.26
CA LYS A 168 -3.49 -18.45 2.27
C LYS A 168 -4.66 -17.71 1.64
N LEU A 169 -4.40 -16.84 0.67
CA LEU A 169 -5.45 -16.09 -0.02
C LEU A 169 -6.42 -17.03 -0.74
N ARG A 170 -5.92 -18.06 -1.42
CA ARG A 170 -6.77 -19.09 -2.05
C ARG A 170 -7.65 -19.80 -1.02
N THR A 171 -7.11 -20.10 0.16
CA THR A 171 -7.90 -20.71 1.25
C THR A 171 -9.00 -19.76 1.72
N ILE A 172 -8.67 -18.50 1.99
CA ILE A 172 -9.64 -17.47 2.40
C ILE A 172 -10.74 -17.29 1.35
N ILE A 173 -10.35 -17.17 0.05
CA ILE A 173 -11.32 -17.02 -1.04
C ILE A 173 -12.26 -18.23 -1.10
N ARG A 174 -11.72 -19.44 -1.03
CA ARG A 174 -12.52 -20.66 -1.09
C ARG A 174 -13.51 -20.77 0.08
N ASP A 175 -13.07 -20.39 1.28
CA ASP A 175 -13.83 -20.65 2.50
C ASP A 175 -14.82 -19.49 2.79
N ASP A 176 -14.44 -18.23 2.52
CA ASP A 176 -15.20 -17.03 2.90
C ASP A 176 -15.80 -16.25 1.71
N PHE A 177 -15.26 -16.44 0.48
CA PHE A 177 -15.65 -15.68 -0.71
C PHE A 177 -15.83 -16.59 -1.95
N PRO A 178 -16.64 -17.66 -1.89
CA PRO A 178 -16.74 -18.66 -2.97
C PRO A 178 -17.20 -18.08 -4.30
N VAL A 179 -17.97 -17.01 -4.30
CA VAL A 179 -18.45 -16.30 -5.51
C VAL A 179 -17.30 -15.82 -6.40
N LEU A 180 -16.12 -15.51 -5.84
CA LEU A 180 -14.93 -15.12 -6.59
C LEU A 180 -14.33 -16.26 -7.42
N LEU A 181 -14.69 -17.52 -7.18
CA LEU A 181 -14.20 -18.70 -7.90
C LEU A 181 -15.12 -19.11 -9.05
N GLU A 182 -16.44 -18.85 -8.97
CA GLU A 182 -17.44 -19.35 -9.92
C GLU A 182 -17.32 -18.72 -11.32
N GLU A 183 -16.73 -17.53 -11.45
CA GLU A 183 -16.64 -16.81 -12.73
C GLU A 183 -15.34 -17.09 -13.52
N HIS A 184 -14.40 -17.86 -12.98
CA HIS A 184 -13.16 -18.20 -13.69
C HIS A 184 -13.20 -19.56 -14.38
N GLU A 185 -14.32 -20.30 -14.27
CA GLU A 185 -14.54 -21.59 -14.94
C GLU A 185 -15.50 -21.48 -16.16
N ALA A 186 -15.95 -20.27 -16.50
CA ALA A 186 -16.79 -19.99 -17.67
C ALA A 186 -16.01 -19.23 -18.74
#